data_bd9f8aada4231a0677a1b1e3e98d25da
#
_entry.id   bd9f8aada4231a0677a1b1e3e98d25da
#
_cell.length_a   1.000
_cell.length_b   1.000
_cell.length_c   1.000
_cell.angle_alpha   90.00
_cell.angle_beta   90.00
_cell.angle_gamma   90.00
#
_symmetry.space_group_name_H-M   'P 1'
#
loop_
_entity.id
_entity.type
_entity.pdbx_description
1 polymer ?
#
loop_
_entity_poly.entity_id
_entity_poly.type
_entity_poly.pdbx_seq_one_letter_code
_entity_poly.pdbx_strand_id
1 'polypeptide(L)'
;QLDSFFGAPGAAQALDTVFNEFSAALSSLAAEPAGAAARAEVIATAQGLAGGLNRMAGKVQDARNDADAAIRASVEEVNAALATIEDAERQLAALPGGHGRADVLDARDRAIDALARLADIRVSERGAGRIAIHTTGGAVLFAGKASRLTFEPVHPLVAGAEGGGIGMTDGEGHAQPLHSGLLRSGEIAGLLALRDETLPALQQGLDAVAAGLARAASE
;
A
#
# COMPACT_ATOMS: atom_id res chain seq x y z
N GLN A 1 1.09 -7.81 9.89
CA GLN A 1 1.67 -8.20 8.57
C GLN A 1 3.19 -7.93 8.48
N LEU A 2 3.74 -6.86 9.07
CA LEU A 2 5.19 -6.58 9.02
C LEU A 2 6.04 -7.64 9.75
N ASP A 3 5.54 -8.23 10.82
CA ASP A 3 6.25 -9.29 11.56
C ASP A 3 6.57 -10.53 10.70
N SER A 4 5.74 -10.81 9.69
CA SER A 4 5.97 -11.92 8.76
C SER A 4 7.13 -11.69 7.79
N PHE A 5 7.59 -10.44 7.61
CA PHE A 5 8.73 -10.11 6.75
C PHE A 5 10.06 -10.56 7.37
N PHE A 6 10.21 -10.36 8.68
CA PHE A 6 11.44 -10.69 9.39
C PHE A 6 11.56 -12.17 9.81
N GLY A 7 10.48 -12.94 9.65
CA GLY A 7 10.37 -14.31 10.18
C GLY A 7 10.03 -14.29 11.67
N ALA A 8 9.54 -15.42 12.19
CA ALA A 8 9.37 -15.56 13.64
C ALA A 8 10.75 -15.50 14.32
N PRO A 9 10.92 -14.77 15.43
CA PRO A 9 12.18 -14.73 16.17
C PRO A 9 12.69 -16.14 16.48
N GLY A 10 13.96 -16.41 16.13
CA GLY A 10 14.57 -17.74 16.30
C GLY A 10 14.29 -18.76 15.21
N ALA A 11 13.54 -18.42 14.15
CA ALA A 11 13.44 -19.28 12.96
C ALA A 11 14.79 -19.34 12.24
N ALA A 12 15.15 -20.50 11.67
CA ALA A 12 16.45 -20.74 11.04
C ALA A 12 16.80 -19.77 9.88
N GLN A 13 15.80 -19.09 9.32
CA GLN A 13 15.97 -18.09 8.26
C GLN A 13 15.64 -16.66 8.70
N ALA A 14 15.40 -16.44 10.01
CA ALA A 14 15.23 -15.11 10.55
C ALA A 14 16.56 -14.35 10.50
N LEU A 15 16.51 -13.04 10.26
CA LEU A 15 17.72 -12.23 10.08
C LEU A 15 18.62 -12.25 11.33
N ASP A 16 18.03 -12.25 12.51
CA ASP A 16 18.73 -12.34 13.79
C ASP A 16 19.54 -13.65 13.93
N THR A 17 18.95 -14.78 13.52
CA THR A 17 19.61 -16.10 13.55
C THR A 17 20.81 -16.11 12.61
N VAL A 18 20.63 -15.73 11.35
CA VAL A 18 21.70 -15.73 10.34
C VAL A 18 22.81 -14.73 10.70
N PHE A 19 22.46 -13.59 11.30
CA PHE A 19 23.42 -12.62 11.79
C PHE A 19 24.25 -13.16 12.97
N ASN A 20 23.60 -13.84 13.90
CA ASN A 20 24.27 -14.47 15.06
C ASN A 20 25.22 -15.61 14.61
N GLU A 21 24.82 -16.42 13.63
CA GLU A 21 25.67 -17.47 13.05
C GLU A 21 26.93 -16.86 12.41
N PHE A 22 26.78 -15.77 11.63
CA PHE A 22 27.92 -15.07 11.03
C PHE A 22 28.84 -14.46 12.11
N SER A 23 28.27 -13.83 13.13
CA SER A 23 29.05 -13.27 14.25
C SER A 23 29.83 -14.36 15.04
N ALA A 24 29.22 -15.51 15.24
CA ALA A 24 29.88 -16.66 15.89
C ALA A 24 31.03 -17.20 15.02
N ALA A 25 30.82 -17.31 13.71
CA ALA A 25 31.85 -17.75 12.77
C ALA A 25 33.06 -16.79 12.74
N LEU A 26 32.83 -15.48 12.79
CA LEU A 26 33.90 -14.47 12.91
C LEU A 26 34.67 -14.62 14.19
N SER A 27 33.98 -14.88 15.31
CA SER A 27 34.60 -15.10 16.63
C SER A 27 35.48 -16.36 16.63
N SER A 28 35.01 -17.43 15.98
CA SER A 28 35.79 -18.68 15.80
C SER A 28 37.05 -18.45 14.96
N LEU A 29 36.93 -17.67 13.86
CA LEU A 29 38.09 -17.33 13.04
C LEU A 29 39.11 -16.46 13.79
N ALA A 30 38.64 -15.52 14.63
CA ALA A 30 39.52 -14.68 15.44
C ALA A 30 40.32 -15.52 16.47
N ALA A 31 39.72 -16.59 17.00
CA ALA A 31 40.38 -17.53 17.92
C ALA A 31 41.40 -18.44 17.20
N GLU A 32 41.15 -18.82 15.94
CA GLU A 32 42.01 -19.73 15.16
C GLU A 32 42.22 -19.17 13.71
N PRO A 33 43.01 -18.10 13.53
CA PRO A 33 43.18 -17.43 12.24
C PRO A 33 43.76 -18.29 11.10
N ALA A 34 44.50 -19.33 11.46
CA ALA A 34 45.11 -20.28 10.49
C ALA A 34 44.16 -21.42 10.09
N GLY A 35 43.00 -21.58 10.79
CA GLY A 35 42.06 -22.66 10.59
C GLY A 35 41.34 -22.57 9.23
N ALA A 36 41.55 -23.54 8.35
CA ALA A 36 40.89 -23.60 7.06
C ALA A 36 39.36 -23.80 7.19
N ALA A 37 38.93 -24.55 8.21
CA ALA A 37 37.52 -24.79 8.53
C ALA A 37 36.83 -23.49 8.99
N ALA A 38 37.46 -22.74 9.93
CA ALA A 38 36.93 -21.47 10.40
C ALA A 38 36.74 -20.42 9.26
N ARG A 39 37.70 -20.38 8.31
CA ARG A 39 37.58 -19.53 7.13
C ARG A 39 36.41 -19.96 6.22
N ALA A 40 36.23 -21.23 5.99
CA ALA A 40 35.14 -21.77 5.19
C ALA A 40 33.78 -21.48 5.84
N GLU A 41 33.69 -21.57 7.17
CA GLU A 41 32.50 -21.28 7.93
C GLU A 41 32.10 -19.79 7.84
N VAL A 42 33.05 -18.86 7.95
CA VAL A 42 32.80 -17.42 7.76
C VAL A 42 32.28 -17.14 6.35
N ILE A 43 32.85 -17.75 5.31
CA ILE A 43 32.37 -17.56 3.94
C ILE A 43 30.94 -18.10 3.78
N ALA A 44 30.66 -19.30 4.32
CA ALA A 44 29.33 -19.91 4.23
C ALA A 44 28.25 -19.09 4.95
N THR A 45 28.53 -18.62 6.18
CA THR A 45 27.60 -17.79 6.95
C THR A 45 27.43 -16.40 6.36
N ALA A 46 28.49 -15.78 5.78
CA ALA A 46 28.39 -14.54 5.04
C ALA A 46 27.50 -14.68 3.79
N GLN A 47 27.63 -15.77 3.04
CA GLN A 47 26.76 -16.07 1.89
C GLN A 47 25.31 -16.30 2.34
N GLY A 48 25.09 -16.97 3.46
CA GLY A 48 23.78 -17.15 4.07
C GLY A 48 23.11 -15.83 4.42
N LEU A 49 23.87 -14.94 5.06
CA LEU A 49 23.42 -13.60 5.43
C LEU A 49 23.07 -12.74 4.21
N ALA A 50 23.96 -12.71 3.19
CA ALA A 50 23.69 -12.00 1.94
C ALA A 50 22.44 -12.55 1.21
N GLY A 51 22.28 -13.88 1.18
CA GLY A 51 21.08 -14.53 0.65
C GLY A 51 19.81 -14.17 1.44
N GLY A 52 19.91 -14.03 2.76
CA GLY A 52 18.83 -13.58 3.64
C GLY A 52 18.37 -12.16 3.32
N LEU A 53 19.31 -11.23 3.21
CA LEU A 53 19.04 -9.82 2.85
C LEU A 53 18.42 -9.71 1.46
N ASN A 54 18.93 -10.44 0.48
CA ASN A 54 18.36 -10.44 -0.87
C ASN A 54 16.90 -10.96 -0.91
N ARG A 55 16.61 -12.03 -0.15
CA ARG A 55 15.23 -12.54 -0.05
C ARG A 55 14.30 -11.52 0.59
N MET A 56 14.74 -10.80 1.62
CA MET A 56 13.95 -9.74 2.26
C MET A 56 13.71 -8.58 1.29
N ALA A 57 14.73 -8.12 0.58
CA ALA A 57 14.58 -7.08 -0.44
C ALA A 57 13.59 -7.51 -1.53
N GLY A 58 13.63 -8.77 -1.97
CA GLY A 58 12.64 -9.33 -2.89
C GLY A 58 11.21 -9.25 -2.33
N LYS A 59 10.99 -9.69 -1.09
CA LYS A 59 9.68 -9.59 -0.43
C LYS A 59 9.17 -8.16 -0.32
N VAL A 60 10.05 -7.19 -0.06
CA VAL A 60 9.67 -5.76 -0.04
C VAL A 60 9.17 -5.32 -1.41
N GLN A 61 9.83 -5.72 -2.48
CA GLN A 61 9.39 -5.38 -3.85
C GLN A 61 8.08 -6.08 -4.21
N ASP A 62 7.91 -7.35 -3.85
CA ASP A 62 6.65 -8.08 -4.05
C ASP A 62 5.50 -7.37 -3.33
N ALA A 63 5.69 -6.99 -2.06
CA ALA A 63 4.68 -6.26 -1.29
C ALA A 63 4.36 -4.87 -1.86
N ARG A 64 5.33 -4.17 -2.47
CA ARG A 64 5.08 -2.91 -3.19
C ARG A 64 4.23 -3.13 -4.44
N ASN A 65 4.49 -4.19 -5.20
CA ASN A 65 3.69 -4.55 -6.37
C ASN A 65 2.26 -4.97 -5.95
N ASP A 66 2.12 -5.73 -4.86
CA ASP A 66 0.82 -6.12 -4.32
C ASP A 66 0.01 -4.90 -3.85
N ALA A 67 0.65 -3.93 -3.18
CA ALA A 67 0.01 -2.69 -2.78
C ALA A 67 -0.44 -1.86 -4.00
N ASP A 68 0.37 -1.80 -5.06
CA ASP A 68 0.02 -1.12 -6.32
C ASP A 68 -1.20 -1.76 -7.00
N ALA A 69 -1.26 -3.09 -7.03
CA ALA A 69 -2.41 -3.84 -7.54
C ALA A 69 -3.66 -3.62 -6.67
N ALA A 70 -3.52 -3.58 -5.33
CA ALA A 70 -4.61 -3.32 -4.41
C ALA A 70 -5.15 -1.89 -4.56
N ILE A 71 -4.29 -0.87 -4.77
CA ILE A 71 -4.71 0.51 -5.05
C ILE A 71 -5.59 0.54 -6.31
N ARG A 72 -5.19 -0.16 -7.37
CA ARG A 72 -6.01 -0.26 -8.59
C ARG A 72 -7.39 -0.82 -8.29
N ALA A 73 -7.46 -1.95 -7.59
CA ALA A 73 -8.73 -2.59 -7.24
C ALA A 73 -9.61 -1.65 -6.40
N SER A 74 -9.04 -0.96 -5.40
CA SER A 74 -9.76 0.00 -4.57
C SER A 74 -10.27 1.19 -5.39
N VAL A 75 -9.52 1.68 -6.38
CA VAL A 75 -9.97 2.75 -7.28
C VAL A 75 -11.15 2.28 -8.16
N GLU A 76 -11.12 1.04 -8.64
CA GLU A 76 -12.23 0.46 -9.39
C GLU A 76 -13.48 0.32 -8.52
N GLU A 77 -13.34 -0.11 -7.26
CA GLU A 77 -14.44 -0.19 -6.30
C GLU A 77 -15.02 1.19 -5.96
N VAL A 78 -14.19 2.22 -5.80
CA VAL A 78 -14.65 3.62 -5.64
C VAL A 78 -15.51 4.04 -6.81
N ASN A 79 -15.05 3.80 -8.04
CA ASN A 79 -15.80 4.16 -9.25
C ASN A 79 -17.12 3.41 -9.34
N ALA A 80 -17.15 2.12 -8.98
CA ALA A 80 -18.38 1.33 -8.95
C ALA A 80 -19.37 1.84 -7.89
N ALA A 81 -18.89 2.19 -6.70
CA ALA A 81 -19.72 2.77 -5.64
C ALA A 81 -20.29 4.13 -6.06
N LEU A 82 -19.48 5.00 -6.64
CA LEU A 82 -19.92 6.31 -7.14
C LEU A 82 -20.96 6.19 -8.26
N ALA A 83 -20.78 5.24 -9.17
CA ALA A 83 -21.79 4.96 -10.23
C ALA A 83 -23.11 4.47 -9.63
N THR A 84 -23.06 3.59 -8.63
CA THR A 84 -24.25 3.12 -7.92
C THR A 84 -24.98 4.26 -7.19
N ILE A 85 -24.24 5.17 -6.56
CA ILE A 85 -24.80 6.36 -5.90
C ILE A 85 -25.46 7.27 -6.94
N GLU A 86 -24.82 7.53 -8.08
CA GLU A 86 -25.40 8.35 -9.15
C GLU A 86 -26.69 7.75 -9.71
N ASP A 87 -26.72 6.44 -9.94
CA ASP A 87 -27.91 5.73 -10.39
C ASP A 87 -29.04 5.79 -9.36
N ALA A 88 -28.72 5.60 -8.08
CA ALA A 88 -29.70 5.70 -7.00
C ALA A 88 -30.29 7.13 -6.90
N GLU A 89 -29.46 8.16 -6.94
CA GLU A 89 -29.89 9.56 -6.90
C GLU A 89 -30.78 9.92 -8.11
N ARG A 90 -30.48 9.38 -9.29
CA ARG A 90 -31.30 9.55 -10.50
C ARG A 90 -32.66 8.87 -10.35
N GLN A 91 -32.70 7.64 -9.79
CA GLN A 91 -33.94 6.91 -9.51
C GLN A 91 -34.79 7.64 -8.45
N LEU A 92 -34.16 8.11 -7.36
CA LEU A 92 -34.85 8.86 -6.30
C LEU A 92 -35.47 10.17 -6.81
N ALA A 93 -34.84 10.83 -7.77
CA ALA A 93 -35.38 12.03 -8.41
C ALA A 93 -36.61 11.71 -9.28
N ALA A 94 -36.65 10.54 -9.90
CA ALA A 94 -37.79 10.09 -10.72
C ALA A 94 -38.96 9.50 -9.87
N LEU A 95 -38.72 9.14 -8.61
CA LEU A 95 -39.70 8.53 -7.69
C LEU A 95 -40.02 9.50 -6.52
N PRO A 96 -40.88 10.52 -6.72
CA PRO A 96 -41.16 11.51 -5.69
C PRO A 96 -41.95 10.93 -4.48
N GLY A 97 -42.48 9.73 -4.57
CA GLY A 97 -43.12 8.96 -3.49
C GLY A 97 -43.63 7.64 -4.03
N GLY A 98 -43.43 6.54 -3.34
CA GLY A 98 -43.95 5.27 -3.79
C GLY A 98 -43.18 4.02 -3.35
N HIS A 99 -43.68 2.87 -3.77
CA HIS A 99 -43.08 1.58 -3.56
C HIS A 99 -41.71 1.51 -4.25
N GLY A 100 -40.71 0.92 -3.58
CA GLY A 100 -39.35 0.75 -4.11
C GLY A 100 -38.38 1.89 -3.74
N ARG A 101 -38.84 3.03 -3.20
CA ARG A 101 -37.97 4.11 -2.75
C ARG A 101 -37.03 3.64 -1.62
N ALA A 102 -37.50 2.81 -0.71
CA ALA A 102 -36.71 2.26 0.39
C ALA A 102 -35.54 1.41 -0.13
N ASP A 103 -35.81 0.53 -1.11
CA ASP A 103 -34.78 -0.34 -1.70
C ASP A 103 -33.66 0.49 -2.39
N VAL A 104 -34.04 1.59 -3.05
CA VAL A 104 -33.09 2.49 -3.69
C VAL A 104 -32.24 3.25 -2.66
N LEU A 105 -32.87 3.71 -1.57
CA LEU A 105 -32.16 4.32 -0.44
C LEU A 105 -31.19 3.33 0.20
N ASP A 106 -31.61 2.10 0.45
CA ASP A 106 -30.77 1.05 1.01
C ASP A 106 -29.57 0.70 0.07
N ALA A 107 -29.78 0.71 -1.24
CA ALA A 107 -28.71 0.49 -2.21
C ALA A 107 -27.70 1.66 -2.20
N ARG A 108 -28.20 2.91 -2.15
CA ARG A 108 -27.36 4.10 -2.03
C ARG A 108 -26.53 4.08 -0.76
N ASP A 109 -27.15 3.80 0.36
CA ASP A 109 -26.50 3.83 1.68
C ASP A 109 -25.42 2.73 1.77
N ARG A 110 -25.67 1.53 1.23
CA ARG A 110 -24.64 0.48 1.10
C ARG A 110 -23.46 0.90 0.22
N ALA A 111 -23.72 1.63 -0.86
CA ALA A 111 -22.65 2.15 -1.71
C ALA A 111 -21.84 3.25 -1.03
N ILE A 112 -22.50 4.10 -0.21
CA ILE A 112 -21.81 5.10 0.63
C ILE A 112 -20.93 4.41 1.68
N ASP A 113 -21.43 3.37 2.35
CA ASP A 113 -20.67 2.60 3.33
C ASP A 113 -19.44 1.92 2.69
N ALA A 114 -19.60 1.36 1.48
CA ALA A 114 -18.48 0.81 0.72
C ALA A 114 -17.43 1.89 0.40
N LEU A 115 -17.88 3.05 -0.08
CA LEU A 115 -16.99 4.19 -0.38
C LEU A 115 -16.27 4.70 0.87
N ALA A 116 -16.95 4.74 2.04
CA ALA A 116 -16.38 5.21 3.30
C ALA A 116 -15.25 4.31 3.85
N ARG A 117 -15.21 3.03 3.46
CA ARG A 117 -14.09 2.14 3.78
C ARG A 117 -12.86 2.42 2.92
N LEU A 118 -13.09 2.77 1.67
CA LEU A 118 -12.04 2.98 0.68
C LEU A 118 -11.38 4.35 0.81
N ALA A 119 -12.17 5.38 1.14
CA ALA A 119 -11.72 6.77 1.24
C ALA A 119 -12.40 7.49 2.41
N ASP A 120 -11.73 8.50 2.93
CA ASP A 120 -12.26 9.39 3.98
C ASP A 120 -13.27 10.36 3.38
N ILE A 121 -14.55 10.07 3.52
CA ILE A 121 -15.63 10.86 2.91
C ILE A 121 -16.47 11.64 3.93
N ARG A 122 -17.07 12.70 3.44
CA ARG A 122 -18.18 13.43 4.08
C ARG A 122 -19.36 13.47 3.15
N VAL A 123 -20.51 13.07 3.67
CA VAL A 123 -21.79 13.18 2.99
C VAL A 123 -22.51 14.42 3.51
N SER A 124 -23.02 15.26 2.62
CA SER A 124 -23.80 16.44 2.95
C SER A 124 -25.11 16.43 2.17
N GLU A 125 -26.20 16.84 2.81
CA GLU A 125 -27.49 17.00 2.16
C GLU A 125 -27.56 18.33 1.39
N ARG A 126 -28.12 18.29 0.18
CA ARG A 126 -28.26 19.43 -0.75
C ARG A 126 -29.70 19.73 -1.05
N GLY A 127 -30.58 19.76 -0.06
CA GLY A 127 -32.01 20.03 -0.24
C GLY A 127 -32.73 19.00 -1.11
N ALA A 128 -34.04 18.85 -0.90
CA ALA A 128 -34.89 17.85 -1.57
C ALA A 128 -34.37 16.40 -1.47
N GLY A 129 -33.64 16.06 -0.41
CA GLY A 129 -33.10 14.72 -0.18
C GLY A 129 -31.92 14.31 -1.08
N ARG A 130 -31.37 15.26 -1.84
CA ARG A 130 -30.13 15.03 -2.64
C ARG A 130 -28.90 15.12 -1.78
N ILE A 131 -27.86 14.42 -2.16
CA ILE A 131 -26.58 14.39 -1.43
C ILE A 131 -25.43 14.94 -2.28
N ALA A 132 -24.39 15.35 -1.58
CA ALA A 132 -23.05 15.53 -2.14
C ALA A 132 -22.03 14.80 -1.28
N ILE A 133 -20.98 14.27 -1.89
CA ILE A 133 -19.92 13.51 -1.23
C ILE A 133 -18.59 14.16 -1.57
N HIS A 134 -17.81 14.46 -0.54
CA HIS A 134 -16.48 15.04 -0.65
C HIS A 134 -15.51 14.20 0.18
N THR A 135 -14.25 14.18 -0.19
CA THR A 135 -13.22 13.70 0.75
C THR A 135 -13.05 14.72 1.88
N THR A 136 -12.50 14.31 3.04
CA THR A 136 -12.19 15.26 4.11
C THR A 136 -11.13 16.28 3.71
N GLY A 137 -10.34 15.97 2.68
CA GLY A 137 -9.40 16.88 2.03
C GLY A 137 -10.04 17.88 1.07
N GLY A 138 -11.36 17.74 0.77
CA GLY A 138 -12.13 18.68 -0.04
C GLY A 138 -12.32 18.31 -1.51
N ALA A 139 -11.85 17.14 -1.96
CA ALA A 139 -12.14 16.68 -3.32
C ALA A 139 -13.61 16.30 -3.46
N VAL A 140 -14.28 16.76 -4.51
CA VAL A 140 -15.69 16.46 -4.79
C VAL A 140 -15.78 15.12 -5.51
N LEU A 141 -16.29 14.09 -4.81
CA LEU A 141 -16.49 12.77 -5.40
C LEU A 141 -17.86 12.62 -6.07
N PHE A 142 -18.87 13.30 -5.53
CA PHE A 142 -20.22 13.30 -6.08
C PHE A 142 -20.94 14.62 -5.76
N ALA A 143 -21.54 15.25 -6.77
CA ALA A 143 -22.39 16.44 -6.58
C ALA A 143 -23.51 16.50 -7.65
N GLY A 144 -24.27 15.40 -7.79
CA GLY A 144 -25.27 15.19 -8.83
C GLY A 144 -24.74 14.42 -10.05
N LYS A 145 -23.42 14.46 -10.26
CA LYS A 145 -22.67 13.56 -11.16
C LYS A 145 -21.50 12.97 -10.40
N ALA A 146 -21.16 11.72 -10.70
CA ALA A 146 -20.02 11.05 -10.13
C ALA A 146 -18.72 11.55 -10.76
N SER A 147 -17.72 11.81 -9.90
CA SER A 147 -16.34 11.92 -10.34
C SER A 147 -15.78 10.56 -10.69
N ARG A 148 -14.80 10.49 -11.56
CA ARG A 148 -14.12 9.26 -11.94
C ARG A 148 -12.67 9.30 -11.47
N LEU A 149 -12.27 8.31 -10.68
CA LEU A 149 -10.88 8.12 -10.30
C LEU A 149 -10.15 7.30 -11.37
N THR A 150 -8.90 7.63 -11.60
CA THR A 150 -7.99 6.89 -12.50
C THR A 150 -6.72 6.55 -11.76
N PHE A 151 -6.16 5.39 -12.05
CA PHE A 151 -4.89 4.95 -11.53
C PHE A 151 -4.13 4.19 -12.59
N GLU A 152 -2.90 4.62 -12.87
CA GLU A 152 -2.00 3.93 -13.80
C GLU A 152 -0.88 3.29 -12.98
N PRO A 153 -0.91 1.96 -12.79
CA PRO A 153 0.11 1.27 -12.03
C PRO A 153 1.45 1.31 -12.76
N VAL A 154 2.52 1.42 -12.00
CA VAL A 154 3.89 1.24 -12.50
C VAL A 154 4.26 -0.22 -12.30
N HIS A 155 4.40 -0.98 -13.38
CA HIS A 155 4.69 -2.40 -13.28
C HIS A 155 5.82 -2.82 -14.24
N PRO A 156 6.89 -3.48 -13.76
CA PRO A 156 7.20 -3.75 -12.36
C PRO A 156 7.66 -2.50 -11.61
N LEU A 157 7.22 -2.36 -10.36
CA LEU A 157 7.70 -1.31 -9.47
C LEU A 157 9.06 -1.74 -8.89
N VAL A 158 10.15 -1.24 -9.46
CA VAL A 158 11.51 -1.57 -9.04
C VAL A 158 11.96 -0.73 -7.83
N ALA A 159 13.04 -1.15 -7.17
CA ALA A 159 13.62 -0.40 -6.06
C ALA A 159 13.97 1.03 -6.48
N GLY A 160 13.58 2.01 -5.67
CA GLY A 160 13.79 3.44 -5.94
C GLY A 160 12.82 4.07 -6.96
N ALA A 161 11.96 3.30 -7.63
CA ALA A 161 10.93 3.85 -8.49
C ALA A 161 9.76 4.43 -7.68
N GLU A 162 9.20 5.53 -8.16
CA GLU A 162 7.94 6.08 -7.63
C GLU A 162 6.75 5.29 -8.17
N GLY A 163 5.75 5.05 -7.32
CA GLY A 163 4.50 4.43 -7.73
C GLY A 163 3.59 5.38 -8.49
N GLY A 164 2.62 4.82 -9.23
CA GLY A 164 1.61 5.60 -9.93
C GLY A 164 0.74 6.43 -8.99
N GLY A 165 0.40 7.64 -9.40
CA GLY A 165 -0.51 8.53 -8.68
C GLY A 165 -1.97 8.25 -9.03
N ILE A 166 -2.89 8.75 -8.19
CA ILE A 166 -4.32 8.72 -8.47
C ILE A 166 -4.71 10.04 -9.15
N GLY A 167 -5.35 9.94 -10.30
CA GLY A 167 -6.02 11.05 -10.96
C GLY A 167 -7.51 11.06 -10.65
N MET A 168 -8.15 12.20 -10.80
CA MET A 168 -9.60 12.35 -10.71
C MET A 168 -10.11 13.25 -11.84
N THR A 169 -11.16 12.82 -12.49
CA THR A 169 -11.94 13.67 -13.39
C THR A 169 -13.28 13.95 -12.72
N ASP A 170 -13.62 15.20 -12.51
CA ASP A 170 -14.88 15.59 -11.89
C ASP A 170 -16.09 15.33 -12.79
N GLY A 171 -17.31 15.49 -12.24
CA GLY A 171 -18.56 15.32 -13.02
C GLY A 171 -18.75 16.29 -14.18
N GLU A 172 -17.90 17.31 -14.30
CA GLU A 172 -17.91 18.30 -15.39
C GLU A 172 -16.81 18.02 -16.45
N GLY A 173 -15.93 17.06 -16.17
CA GLY A 173 -14.88 16.61 -17.08
C GLY A 173 -13.51 17.25 -16.84
N HIS A 174 -13.32 18.00 -15.74
CA HIS A 174 -12.02 18.55 -15.39
C HIS A 174 -11.15 17.51 -14.71
N ALA A 175 -10.01 17.23 -15.30
CA ALA A 175 -9.02 16.30 -14.74
C ALA A 175 -8.07 17.02 -13.77
N GLN A 176 -7.82 16.40 -12.61
CA GLN A 176 -6.86 16.88 -11.63
C GLN A 176 -6.20 15.68 -10.91
N PRO A 177 -4.94 15.82 -10.47
CA PRO A 177 -4.33 14.81 -9.62
C PRO A 177 -4.98 14.80 -8.25
N LEU A 178 -5.21 13.61 -7.70
CA LEU A 178 -5.72 13.41 -6.36
C LEU A 178 -4.53 13.19 -5.41
N HIS A 179 -4.00 14.28 -4.85
CA HIS A 179 -2.86 14.23 -3.95
C HIS A 179 -3.21 13.56 -2.61
N SER A 180 -2.22 13.02 -1.92
CA SER A 180 -2.36 12.39 -0.58
C SER A 180 -3.02 13.32 0.45
N GLY A 181 -2.87 14.64 0.32
CA GLY A 181 -3.58 15.61 1.15
C GLY A 181 -5.11 15.65 0.94
N LEU A 182 -5.61 15.13 -0.17
CA LEU A 182 -7.04 15.02 -0.49
C LEU A 182 -7.64 13.67 -0.09
N LEU A 183 -6.80 12.64 0.14
CA LEU A 183 -7.15 11.32 0.68
C LEU A 183 -6.32 11.09 1.94
N ARG A 184 -6.88 11.39 3.11
CA ARG A 184 -6.13 11.41 4.38
C ARG A 184 -6.23 10.11 5.17
N SER A 185 -7.26 9.33 4.93
CA SER A 185 -7.49 8.04 5.58
C SER A 185 -8.33 7.12 4.68
N GLY A 186 -8.62 5.92 5.16
CA GLY A 186 -9.24 4.87 4.39
C GLY A 186 -8.22 3.90 3.78
N GLU A 187 -8.72 2.88 3.11
CA GLU A 187 -7.90 1.80 2.55
C GLU A 187 -6.88 2.33 1.52
N ILE A 188 -7.31 3.22 0.62
CA ILE A 188 -6.44 3.78 -0.43
C ILE A 188 -5.28 4.57 0.18
N ALA A 189 -5.55 5.43 1.18
CA ALA A 189 -4.50 6.20 1.85
C ALA A 189 -3.50 5.29 2.57
N GLY A 190 -3.99 4.22 3.22
CA GLY A 190 -3.15 3.22 3.87
C GLY A 190 -2.27 2.46 2.89
N LEU A 191 -2.80 2.07 1.73
CA LEU A 191 -2.05 1.38 0.68
C LEU A 191 -0.99 2.29 0.04
N LEU A 192 -1.31 3.57 -0.20
CA LEU A 192 -0.34 4.56 -0.69
C LEU A 192 0.80 4.75 0.32
N ALA A 193 0.50 4.95 1.60
CA ALA A 193 1.52 5.08 2.65
C ALA A 193 2.37 3.80 2.80
N LEU A 194 1.75 2.62 2.68
CA LEU A 194 2.48 1.35 2.68
C LEU A 194 3.47 1.28 1.51
N ARG A 195 3.00 1.55 0.28
CA ARG A 195 3.79 1.44 -0.94
C ARG A 195 4.91 2.48 -1.03
N ASP A 196 4.62 3.74 -0.66
CA ASP A 196 5.49 4.88 -0.97
C ASP A 196 6.34 5.35 0.23
N GLU A 197 5.97 4.97 1.46
CA GLU A 197 6.67 5.39 2.68
C GLU A 197 7.22 4.19 3.46
N THR A 198 6.35 3.27 3.89
CA THR A 198 6.73 2.18 4.82
C THR A 198 7.67 1.17 4.19
N LEU A 199 7.33 0.65 3.01
CA LEU A 199 8.14 -0.35 2.31
C LEU A 199 9.46 0.22 1.78
N PRO A 200 9.53 1.44 1.22
CA PRO A 200 10.79 2.09 0.89
C PRO A 200 11.70 2.33 2.09
N ALA A 201 11.15 2.75 3.24
CA ALA A 201 11.93 2.91 4.46
C ALA A 201 12.52 1.58 4.95
N LEU A 202 11.77 0.48 4.84
CA LEU A 202 12.25 -0.86 5.14
C LEU A 202 13.37 -1.29 4.19
N GLN A 203 13.23 -1.03 2.89
CA GLN A 203 14.28 -1.27 1.89
C GLN A 203 15.58 -0.52 2.22
N GLN A 204 15.47 0.77 2.55
CA GLN A 204 16.62 1.59 2.95
C GLN A 204 17.32 1.03 4.20
N GLY A 205 16.56 0.50 5.16
CA GLY A 205 17.11 -0.19 6.33
C GLY A 205 17.93 -1.44 5.96
N LEU A 206 17.40 -2.27 5.06
CA LEU A 206 18.12 -3.45 4.54
C LEU A 206 19.40 -3.06 3.79
N ASP A 207 19.32 -2.04 2.96
CA ASP A 207 20.46 -1.53 2.20
C ASP A 207 21.55 -0.97 3.11
N ALA A 208 21.17 -0.28 4.19
CA ALA A 208 22.12 0.24 5.18
C ALA A 208 22.84 -0.89 5.92
N VAL A 209 22.14 -1.97 6.28
CA VAL A 209 22.72 -3.17 6.89
C VAL A 209 23.71 -3.84 5.91
N ALA A 210 23.29 -4.05 4.67
CA ALA A 210 24.15 -4.64 3.63
C ALA A 210 25.42 -3.82 3.40
N ALA A 211 25.29 -2.49 3.29
CA ALA A 211 26.42 -1.58 3.12
C ALA A 211 27.35 -1.54 4.34
N GLY A 212 26.81 -1.66 5.54
CA GLY A 212 27.58 -1.78 6.79
C GLY A 212 28.42 -3.04 6.82
N LEU A 213 27.81 -4.18 6.48
CA LEU A 213 28.50 -5.47 6.41
C LEU A 213 29.60 -5.50 5.34
N ALA A 214 29.33 -4.93 4.15
CA ALA A 214 30.32 -4.86 3.06
C ALA A 214 31.54 -4.01 3.46
N ARG A 215 31.33 -2.91 4.18
CA ARG A 215 32.43 -2.08 4.70
C ARG A 215 33.27 -2.84 5.75
N ALA A 216 32.60 -3.43 6.72
CA ALA A 216 33.28 -4.19 7.78
C ALA A 216 34.08 -5.42 7.23
N ALA A 217 33.65 -5.99 6.12
CA ALA A 217 34.36 -7.08 5.46
C ALA A 217 35.56 -6.61 4.60
N SER A 218 35.69 -5.31 4.33
CA SER A 218 36.75 -4.70 3.49
C SER A 218 37.91 -4.13 4.30
N GLU A 219 37.75 -3.96 5.62
CA GLU A 219 38.77 -3.54 6.60
C GLU A 219 39.53 -4.76 7.17
#